data_c64d8418d226df423fa89a2302b0b044
#
_entry.id   c64d8418d226df423fa89a2302b0b044
#
_cell.length_a   1.000
_cell.length_b   1.000
_cell.length_c   1.000
_cell.angle_alpha   90.00
_cell.angle_beta   90.00
_cell.angle_gamma   90.00
#
_symmetry.space_group_name_H-M   'P 1'
#
loop_
_entity.id
_entity.type
_entity.pdbx_description
1 polymer ?
#
loop_
_entity_poly.entity_id
_entity_poly.type
_entity_poly.pdbx_seq_one_letter_code
_entity_poly.pdbx_strand_id
1 'polypeptide(L)'
;MEKEKTLQELVSNLVTVTQRDYFLDSIEVLEKSLFTTHQTIFELTSLSLSLPWSDIVLRMFHEQNLLDQDKDACRAILETIKTAVKKMESMEIRVAYNITDADVRDIRNWFLYQLKKDILLNVIVDPSIIGGIVIYRNGMYKDYSVAHYIEQYGSV
;
A
#
# COMPACT_ATOMS: atom_id res chain seq x y z
N MET A 1 11.69 -17.67 -7.06
CA MET A 1 12.28 -17.30 -5.75
C MET A 1 12.66 -15.84 -5.65
N GLU A 2 13.48 -15.28 -6.56
CA GLU A 2 13.82 -13.84 -6.57
C GLU A 2 12.62 -12.95 -6.89
N LYS A 3 11.86 -13.26 -7.93
CA LYS A 3 10.62 -12.53 -8.30
C LYS A 3 9.60 -12.40 -7.16
N GLU A 4 9.40 -13.47 -6.39
CA GLU A 4 8.47 -13.43 -5.25
C GLU A 4 8.99 -12.51 -4.16
N LYS A 5 10.30 -12.47 -3.96
CA LYS A 5 10.93 -11.60 -2.96
C LYS A 5 10.80 -10.12 -3.35
N THR A 6 11.03 -9.78 -4.61
CA THR A 6 10.91 -8.40 -5.11
C THR A 6 9.45 -7.94 -5.12
N LEU A 7 8.50 -8.82 -5.47
CA LEU A 7 7.08 -8.54 -5.36
C LEU A 7 6.65 -8.34 -3.90
N GLN A 8 7.15 -9.17 -2.97
CA GLN A 8 6.89 -9.01 -1.55
C GLN A 8 7.45 -7.69 -1.01
N GLU A 9 8.65 -7.29 -1.45
CA GLU A 9 9.23 -5.98 -1.12
C GLU A 9 8.33 -4.83 -1.59
N LEU A 10 7.79 -4.90 -2.82
CA LEU A 10 6.86 -3.91 -3.34
C LEU A 10 5.59 -3.81 -2.48
N VAL A 11 4.96 -4.95 -2.20
CA VAL A 11 3.76 -5.03 -1.34
C VAL A 11 4.04 -4.46 0.05
N SER A 12 5.21 -4.77 0.62
CA SER A 12 5.60 -4.29 1.94
C SER A 12 5.86 -2.78 2.01
N ASN A 13 6.12 -2.12 0.89
CA ASN A 13 6.25 -0.67 0.80
C ASN A 13 4.91 0.07 0.65
N LEU A 14 3.80 -0.64 0.42
CA LEU A 14 2.45 -0.08 0.43
C LEU A 14 1.89 -0.14 1.84
N VAL A 15 1.66 1.00 2.45
CA VAL A 15 1.24 1.10 3.86
C VAL A 15 -0.24 1.44 3.99
N THR A 16 -0.76 2.32 3.12
CA THR A 16 -2.14 2.79 3.18
C THR A 16 -2.95 2.44 1.93
N VAL A 17 -4.27 2.41 2.08
CA VAL A 17 -5.22 2.26 0.97
C VAL A 17 -5.01 3.36 -0.08
N THR A 18 -4.79 4.60 0.35
CA THR A 18 -4.53 5.73 -0.55
C THR A 18 -3.26 5.52 -1.38
N GLN A 19 -2.18 5.03 -0.76
CA GLN A 19 -0.94 4.71 -1.48
C GLN A 19 -1.14 3.59 -2.50
N ARG A 20 -1.88 2.55 -2.14
CA ARG A 20 -2.25 1.46 -3.06
C ARG A 20 -3.00 1.99 -4.28
N ASP A 21 -4.02 2.81 -4.06
CA ASP A 21 -4.86 3.32 -5.14
C ASP A 21 -4.05 4.23 -6.07
N TYR A 22 -3.26 5.15 -5.50
CA TYR A 22 -2.33 5.97 -6.29
C TYR A 22 -1.33 5.13 -7.09
N PHE A 23 -0.78 4.09 -6.49
CA PHE A 23 0.15 3.18 -7.16
C PHE A 23 -0.54 2.44 -8.33
N LEU A 24 -1.77 1.94 -8.14
CA LEU A 24 -2.52 1.26 -9.19
C LEU A 24 -2.84 2.19 -10.37
N ASP A 25 -3.24 3.44 -10.10
CA ASP A 25 -3.47 4.44 -11.14
C ASP A 25 -2.18 4.74 -11.91
N SER A 26 -1.05 4.85 -11.23
CA SER A 26 0.26 5.07 -11.84
C SER A 26 0.70 3.89 -12.72
N ILE A 27 0.42 2.65 -12.31
CA ILE A 27 0.66 1.45 -13.13
C ILE A 27 -0.21 1.46 -14.38
N GLU A 28 -1.47 1.89 -14.31
CA GLU A 28 -2.33 2.00 -15.49
C GLU A 28 -1.83 3.05 -16.49
N VAL A 29 -1.33 4.17 -16.00
CA VAL A 29 -0.68 5.19 -16.85
C VAL A 29 0.56 4.61 -17.52
N LEU A 30 1.41 3.91 -16.78
CA LEU A 30 2.60 3.24 -17.31
C LEU A 30 2.23 2.23 -18.41
N GLU A 31 1.25 1.37 -18.18
CA GLU A 31 0.79 0.39 -19.18
C GLU A 31 0.34 1.05 -20.50
N LYS A 32 -0.46 2.11 -20.40
CA LYS A 32 -0.91 2.86 -21.58
C LYS A 32 0.28 3.48 -22.33
N SER A 33 1.23 4.04 -21.58
CA SER A 33 2.42 4.70 -22.14
C SER A 33 3.37 3.74 -22.86
N LEU A 34 3.45 2.46 -22.43
CA LEU A 34 4.29 1.45 -23.07
C LEU A 34 4.02 1.31 -24.59
N PHE A 35 2.78 1.49 -25.00
CA PHE A 35 2.36 1.29 -26.40
C PHE A 35 2.15 2.58 -27.19
N THR A 36 2.10 3.73 -26.51
CA THR A 36 1.76 5.02 -27.13
C THR A 36 2.96 5.93 -27.35
N THR A 37 4.10 5.65 -26.71
CA THR A 37 5.28 6.50 -26.78
C THR A 37 6.50 5.75 -27.30
N HIS A 38 7.53 6.51 -27.74
CA HIS A 38 8.82 5.99 -28.17
C HIS A 38 9.89 6.02 -27.05
N GLN A 39 9.49 6.35 -25.83
CA GLN A 39 10.38 6.39 -24.67
C GLN A 39 10.79 4.99 -24.22
N THR A 40 11.93 4.91 -23.58
CA THR A 40 12.42 3.65 -23.00
C THR A 40 11.57 3.22 -21.80
N ILE A 41 11.58 1.93 -21.49
CA ILE A 41 10.89 1.38 -20.29
C ILE A 41 11.39 2.05 -19.02
N PHE A 42 12.67 2.34 -18.94
CA PHE A 42 13.28 3.04 -17.82
C PHE A 42 12.71 4.45 -17.63
N GLU A 43 12.67 5.25 -18.71
CA GLU A 43 12.11 6.61 -18.66
C GLU A 43 10.63 6.59 -18.29
N LEU A 44 9.84 5.73 -18.91
CA LEU A 44 8.41 5.61 -18.64
C LEU A 44 8.13 5.23 -17.19
N THR A 45 8.86 4.25 -16.66
CA THR A 45 8.70 3.79 -15.28
C THR A 45 9.08 4.89 -14.29
N SER A 46 10.19 5.58 -14.54
CA SER A 46 10.68 6.68 -13.68
C SER A 46 9.76 7.90 -13.71
N LEU A 47 9.07 8.15 -14.81
CA LEU A 47 8.10 9.25 -14.94
C LEU A 47 6.72 8.90 -14.34
N SER A 48 6.31 7.64 -14.40
CA SER A 48 4.98 7.21 -13.98
C SER A 48 4.93 6.85 -12.50
N LEU A 49 6.02 6.33 -11.94
CA LEU A 49 6.08 5.85 -10.56
C LEU A 49 7.05 6.67 -9.71
N SER A 50 6.63 7.01 -8.51
CA SER A 50 7.51 7.62 -7.51
C SER A 50 8.40 6.58 -6.81
N LEU A 51 9.50 7.05 -6.19
CA LEU A 51 10.33 6.20 -5.33
C LEU A 51 9.55 5.77 -4.07
N PRO A 52 9.77 4.55 -3.57
CA PRO A 52 10.73 3.53 -4.03
C PRO A 52 10.16 2.59 -5.11
N TRP A 53 8.90 2.76 -5.52
CA TRP A 53 8.19 1.81 -6.39
C TRP A 53 8.77 1.74 -7.81
N SER A 54 9.23 2.87 -8.36
CA SER A 54 9.90 2.88 -9.67
C SER A 54 11.12 1.95 -9.68
N ASP A 55 11.97 2.02 -8.66
CA ASP A 55 13.17 1.19 -8.56
C ASP A 55 12.85 -0.29 -8.41
N ILE A 56 11.81 -0.61 -7.64
CA ILE A 56 11.39 -2.00 -7.44
C ILE A 56 10.82 -2.59 -8.75
N VAL A 57 9.98 -1.83 -9.47
CA VAL A 57 9.41 -2.26 -10.76
C VAL A 57 10.49 -2.41 -11.83
N LEU A 58 11.44 -1.47 -11.91
CA LEU A 58 12.59 -1.57 -12.82
C LEU A 58 13.44 -2.79 -12.52
N ARG A 59 13.68 -3.10 -11.25
CA ARG A 59 14.39 -4.31 -10.83
C ARG A 59 13.66 -5.57 -11.28
N MET A 60 12.32 -5.60 -11.16
CA MET A 60 11.51 -6.74 -11.65
C MET A 60 11.63 -6.93 -13.16
N PHE A 61 11.70 -5.86 -13.94
CA PHE A 61 11.95 -5.94 -15.38
C PHE A 61 13.36 -6.47 -15.67
N HIS A 62 14.35 -5.95 -14.97
CA HIS A 62 15.76 -6.34 -15.14
C HIS A 62 16.01 -7.82 -14.76
N GLU A 63 15.42 -8.31 -13.67
CA GLU A 63 15.50 -9.72 -13.23
C GLU A 63 14.97 -10.70 -14.28
N GLN A 64 14.12 -10.24 -15.20
CA GLN A 64 13.60 -11.03 -16.30
C GLN A 64 14.31 -10.76 -17.64
N ASN A 65 15.40 -10.00 -17.62
CA ASN A 65 16.16 -9.58 -18.81
C ASN A 65 15.28 -8.92 -19.89
N LEU A 66 14.25 -8.18 -19.46
CA LEU A 66 13.36 -7.51 -20.39
C LEU A 66 14.05 -6.27 -20.97
N LEU A 67 14.07 -6.21 -22.28
CA LEU A 67 14.56 -5.09 -23.07
C LEU A 67 13.39 -4.18 -23.46
N ASP A 68 13.69 -2.97 -23.90
CA ASP A 68 12.71 -1.98 -24.36
C ASP A 68 11.74 -2.49 -25.45
N GLN A 69 12.11 -3.57 -26.13
CA GLN A 69 11.29 -4.17 -27.19
C GLN A 69 10.23 -5.16 -26.67
N ASP A 70 10.39 -5.66 -25.43
CA ASP A 70 9.52 -6.68 -24.85
C ASP A 70 8.32 -6.09 -24.11
N LYS A 71 7.60 -5.16 -24.75
CA LYS A 71 6.47 -4.41 -24.14
C LYS A 71 5.35 -5.32 -23.61
N ASP A 72 5.06 -6.40 -24.31
CA ASP A 72 4.03 -7.37 -23.89
C ASP A 72 4.47 -8.14 -22.62
N ALA A 73 5.75 -8.50 -22.53
CA ALA A 73 6.29 -9.13 -21.33
C ALA A 73 6.30 -8.16 -20.13
N CYS A 74 6.64 -6.89 -20.37
CA CYS A 74 6.54 -5.86 -19.32
C CYS A 74 5.09 -5.69 -18.84
N ARG A 75 4.13 -5.66 -19.75
CA ARG A 75 2.71 -5.62 -19.42
C ARG A 75 2.28 -6.82 -18.57
N ALA A 76 2.72 -8.02 -18.88
CA ALA A 76 2.40 -9.21 -18.11
C ALA A 76 2.93 -9.13 -16.66
N ILE A 77 4.10 -8.51 -16.46
CA ILE A 77 4.62 -8.24 -15.11
C ILE A 77 3.73 -7.21 -14.39
N LEU A 78 3.39 -6.11 -15.04
CA LEU A 78 2.52 -5.07 -14.44
C LEU A 78 1.16 -5.65 -14.04
N GLU A 79 0.57 -6.53 -14.85
CA GLU A 79 -0.67 -7.25 -14.50
C GLU A 79 -0.48 -8.17 -13.29
N THR A 80 0.67 -8.83 -13.16
CA THR A 80 1.00 -9.64 -11.99
C THR A 80 1.08 -8.78 -10.73
N ILE A 81 1.75 -7.63 -10.83
CA ILE A 81 1.85 -6.64 -9.75
C ILE A 81 0.46 -6.14 -9.35
N LYS A 82 -0.35 -5.69 -10.31
CA LYS A 82 -1.74 -5.22 -10.07
C LYS A 82 -2.58 -6.27 -9.35
N THR A 83 -2.47 -7.51 -9.78
CA THR A 83 -3.22 -8.63 -9.16
C THR A 83 -2.80 -8.84 -7.72
N ALA A 84 -1.50 -8.81 -7.43
CA ALA A 84 -0.99 -8.96 -6.07
C ALA A 84 -1.44 -7.81 -5.16
N VAL A 85 -1.30 -6.57 -5.64
CA VAL A 85 -1.66 -5.35 -4.90
C VAL A 85 -3.17 -5.26 -4.64
N LYS A 86 -4.01 -5.64 -5.62
CA LYS A 86 -5.48 -5.68 -5.45
C LYS A 86 -5.95 -6.73 -4.43
N LYS A 87 -5.17 -7.78 -4.22
CA LYS A 87 -5.47 -8.83 -3.22
C LYS A 87 -5.09 -8.46 -1.78
N MET A 88 -4.38 -7.35 -1.58
CA MET A 88 -4.01 -6.92 -0.23
C MET A 88 -5.26 -6.63 0.60
N GLU A 89 -5.29 -7.20 1.80
CA GLU A 89 -6.34 -6.86 2.77
C GLU A 89 -6.15 -5.46 3.32
N SER A 90 -7.24 -4.83 3.70
CA SER A 90 -7.21 -3.53 4.37
C SER A 90 -7.88 -3.60 5.73
N MET A 91 -7.49 -2.67 6.59
CA MET A 91 -8.05 -2.45 7.92
C MET A 91 -8.34 -0.96 8.07
N GLU A 92 -9.53 -0.63 8.54
CA GLU A 92 -9.86 0.75 8.92
C GLU A 92 -9.39 0.99 10.35
N ILE A 93 -8.71 2.10 10.54
CA ILE A 93 -8.36 2.62 11.86
C ILE A 93 -8.88 4.05 11.99
N ARG A 94 -9.50 4.36 13.12
CA ARG A 94 -9.91 5.73 13.46
C ARG A 94 -9.02 6.26 14.56
N VAL A 95 -8.58 7.50 14.39
CA VAL A 95 -7.73 8.24 15.32
C VAL A 95 -8.32 9.61 15.59
N ALA A 96 -8.08 10.18 16.77
CA ALA A 96 -8.70 11.45 17.17
C ALA A 96 -8.18 12.66 16.39
N TYR A 97 -6.99 12.60 15.85
CA TYR A 97 -6.29 13.69 15.15
C TYR A 97 -5.39 13.16 14.05
N ASN A 98 -4.92 14.07 13.19
CA ASN A 98 -3.99 13.71 12.13
C ASN A 98 -2.68 13.17 12.73
N ILE A 99 -2.34 11.96 12.37
CA ILE A 99 -1.07 11.31 12.73
C ILE A 99 -0.07 11.43 11.58
N THR A 100 1.21 11.33 11.89
CA THR A 100 2.28 11.43 10.89
C THR A 100 2.41 10.13 10.07
N ASP A 101 3.06 10.21 8.91
CA ASP A 101 3.39 9.00 8.12
C ASP A 101 4.29 8.03 8.89
N ALA A 102 5.10 8.53 9.82
CA ALA A 102 5.90 7.69 10.70
C ALA A 102 5.01 6.90 11.66
N ASP A 103 4.04 7.55 12.30
CA ASP A 103 3.07 6.89 13.19
C ASP A 103 2.25 5.84 12.44
N VAL A 104 1.81 6.16 11.21
CA VAL A 104 1.06 5.21 10.36
C VAL A 104 1.91 3.97 10.07
N ARG A 105 3.19 4.14 9.73
CA ARG A 105 4.12 3.02 9.52
C ARG A 105 4.34 2.19 10.79
N ASP A 106 4.47 2.82 11.93
CA ASP A 106 4.66 2.14 13.22
C ASP A 106 3.43 1.32 13.60
N ILE A 107 2.24 1.88 13.44
CA ILE A 107 0.97 1.17 13.62
C ILE A 107 0.88 -0.03 12.67
N ARG A 108 1.20 0.16 11.39
CA ARG A 108 1.19 -0.93 10.40
C ARG A 108 2.20 -2.02 10.75
N ASN A 109 3.40 -1.67 11.18
CA ASN A 109 4.44 -2.63 11.59
C ASN A 109 4.00 -3.44 12.81
N TRP A 110 3.33 -2.80 13.77
CA TRP A 110 2.74 -3.49 14.90
C TRP A 110 1.70 -4.54 14.45
N PHE A 111 0.80 -4.18 13.53
CA PHE A 111 -0.17 -5.13 12.96
C PHE A 111 0.51 -6.24 12.16
N LEU A 112 1.53 -5.93 11.37
CA LEU A 112 2.32 -6.93 10.64
C LEU A 112 2.92 -7.97 11.60
N TYR A 113 3.47 -7.50 12.72
CA TYR A 113 4.01 -8.38 13.76
C TYR A 113 2.93 -9.29 14.37
N GLN A 114 1.75 -8.74 14.67
CA GLN A 114 0.63 -9.47 15.29
C GLN A 114 -0.06 -10.44 14.32
N LEU A 115 -0.29 -10.01 13.09
CA LEU A 115 -1.08 -10.75 12.10
C LEU A 115 -0.24 -11.64 11.19
N LYS A 116 1.08 -11.45 11.16
CA LYS A 116 2.04 -12.16 10.30
C LYS A 116 1.72 -12.04 8.82
N LYS A 117 1.08 -10.94 8.39
CA LYS A 117 0.80 -10.64 6.99
C LYS A 117 0.73 -9.15 6.73
N ASP A 118 1.05 -8.77 5.50
CA ASP A 118 0.90 -7.40 5.04
C ASP A 118 -0.56 -6.98 5.00
N ILE A 119 -0.83 -5.79 5.54
CA ILE A 119 -2.16 -5.19 5.58
C ILE A 119 -2.06 -3.71 5.28
N LEU A 120 -3.02 -3.19 4.54
CA LEU A 120 -3.15 -1.76 4.27
C LEU A 120 -3.97 -1.08 5.35
N LEU A 121 -3.56 0.11 5.75
CA LEU A 121 -4.31 0.93 6.69
C LEU A 121 -5.18 1.93 5.94
N ASN A 122 -6.48 1.97 6.27
CA ASN A 122 -7.37 3.06 5.94
C ASN A 122 -7.51 3.93 7.18
N VAL A 123 -6.80 5.06 7.21
CA VAL A 123 -6.75 5.95 8.38
C VAL A 123 -7.85 6.99 8.27
N ILE A 124 -8.75 7.04 9.25
CA ILE A 124 -9.83 8.02 9.36
C ILE A 124 -9.61 8.86 10.60
N VAL A 125 -9.67 10.18 10.45
CA VAL A 125 -9.64 11.10 11.59
C VAL A 125 -11.05 11.30 12.10
N ASP A 126 -11.28 10.95 13.36
CA ASP A 126 -12.55 11.07 14.06
C ASP A 126 -12.33 11.71 15.43
N PRO A 127 -12.49 13.03 15.55
CA PRO A 127 -12.27 13.74 16.80
C PRO A 127 -13.19 13.29 17.94
N SER A 128 -14.33 12.63 17.64
CA SER A 128 -15.29 12.20 18.66
C SER A 128 -14.73 11.13 19.60
N ILE A 129 -13.70 10.39 19.18
CA ILE A 129 -13.05 9.38 20.04
C ILE A 129 -12.14 9.98 21.12
N ILE A 130 -11.89 11.31 21.08
CA ILE A 130 -11.08 12.12 22.02
C ILE A 130 -9.59 11.74 21.98
N GLY A 131 -9.24 10.46 21.92
CA GLY A 131 -7.88 9.91 21.85
C GLY A 131 -7.92 8.39 21.73
N GLY A 132 -6.74 7.78 21.55
CA GLY A 132 -6.64 6.35 21.31
C GLY A 132 -6.94 5.96 19.88
N ILE A 133 -7.39 4.71 19.68
CA ILE A 133 -7.61 4.12 18.35
C ILE A 133 -8.87 3.23 18.36
N VAL A 134 -9.63 3.28 17.28
CA VAL A 134 -10.72 2.34 16.99
C VAL A 134 -10.35 1.54 15.75
N ILE A 135 -10.55 0.25 15.77
CA ILE A 135 -10.13 -0.69 14.73
C ILE A 135 -11.34 -1.43 14.16
N TYR A 136 -11.46 -1.42 12.83
CA TYR A 136 -12.46 -2.20 12.09
C TYR A 136 -11.76 -3.13 11.11
N ARG A 137 -12.03 -4.42 11.21
CA ARG A 137 -11.49 -5.43 10.30
C ARG A 137 -12.43 -6.62 10.17
N ASN A 138 -12.81 -6.98 8.94
CA ASN A 138 -13.60 -8.17 8.64
C ASN A 138 -14.85 -8.32 9.54
N GLY A 139 -15.58 -7.22 9.77
CA GLY A 139 -16.74 -7.21 10.65
C GLY A 139 -16.42 -7.20 12.16
N MET A 140 -15.15 -7.25 12.54
CA MET A 140 -14.74 -7.09 13.93
C MET A 140 -14.50 -5.61 14.25
N TYR A 141 -14.99 -5.21 15.39
CA TYR A 141 -14.82 -3.86 15.96
C TYR A 141 -14.07 -3.97 17.28
N LYS A 142 -13.06 -3.15 17.46
CA LYS A 142 -12.34 -3.00 18.74
C LYS A 142 -12.12 -1.52 19.02
N ASP A 143 -12.61 -1.09 20.16
CA ASP A 143 -12.53 0.29 20.61
C ASP A 143 -11.54 0.41 21.77
N TYR A 144 -10.46 1.12 21.54
CA TYR A 144 -9.43 1.49 22.52
C TYR A 144 -9.37 3.01 22.66
N SER A 145 -10.53 3.69 22.45
CA SER A 145 -10.62 5.14 22.57
C SER A 145 -10.79 5.60 24.01
N VAL A 146 -10.39 6.83 24.25
CA VAL A 146 -10.61 7.52 25.52
C VAL A 146 -12.11 7.74 25.75
N ALA A 147 -12.87 8.04 24.69
CA ALA A 147 -14.33 8.20 24.78
C ALA A 147 -15.00 6.95 25.35
N HIS A 148 -14.66 5.78 24.78
CA HIS A 148 -15.18 4.49 25.25
C HIS A 148 -14.80 4.20 26.71
N TYR A 149 -13.56 4.52 27.08
CA TYR A 149 -13.11 4.36 28.48
C TYR A 149 -13.90 5.25 29.45
N ILE A 150 -14.17 6.51 29.08
CA ILE A 150 -14.98 7.44 29.91
C ILE A 150 -16.42 6.92 30.03
N GLU A 151 -17.02 6.42 28.96
CA GLU A 151 -18.38 5.84 29.00
C GLU A 151 -18.48 4.63 29.93
N GLN A 152 -17.47 3.75 29.91
CA GLN A 152 -17.46 2.55 30.74
C GLN A 152 -17.15 2.81 32.23
N TYR A 153 -16.25 3.75 32.51
CA TYR A 153 -15.67 3.93 33.84
C TYR A 153 -15.86 5.35 34.41
N GLY A 154 -16.37 6.30 33.62
CA GLY A 154 -16.51 7.71 34.01
C GLY A 154 -17.78 8.05 34.79
N SER A 155 -18.63 7.08 35.07
CA SER A 155 -19.82 7.27 35.91
C SER A 155 -19.42 7.09 37.39
N VAL A 156 -18.98 8.18 38.02
CA VAL A 156 -18.88 8.30 39.50
C VAL A 156 -19.93 9.30 39.95
#